data_92c6eb5c378776d68ed93aeb5cd35afb
#
_entry.id   92c6eb5c378776d68ed93aeb5cd35afb
#
_cell.length_a   1.000
_cell.length_b   1.000
_cell.length_c   1.000
_cell.angle_alpha   90.00
_cell.angle_beta   90.00
_cell.angle_gamma   90.00
#
_symmetry.space_group_name_H-M   'P 1'
#
loop_
_entity.id
_entity.type
_entity.pdbx_description
1 polymer ?
#
loop_
_entity_poly.entity_id
_entity_poly.type
_entity_poly.pdbx_seq_one_letter_code
_entity_poly.pdbx_strand_id
1 'polypeptide(L)'
;MDLRHRMSSSRLRSGLFFTLCTAGVTQTGSAAFAACPLELAVYGDAESAAEIDFRPTGGSAVVTNTFKMVLDNSVVLDGIVMWTEGVARPHGSLMYKCPTGDVTGDELAACTVWEGVVYSADEKGNIALLPAEGVDAPKTLIFPDLGPSLQMSSAYGTNGFSKVPWDVFSLKGCQE
;
A
#
# COMPACT_ATOMS: atom_id res chain seq x y z
N MET A 1 -34.14 -21.29 -86.96
CA MET A 1 -35.42 -20.71 -86.60
C MET A 1 -35.16 -19.82 -85.40
N ASP A 2 -34.80 -18.54 -85.56
CA ASP A 2 -35.66 -17.35 -85.74
C ASP A 2 -36.53 -17.12 -84.49
N LEU A 3 -36.42 -16.09 -83.82
CA LEU A 3 -36.75 -14.70 -83.86
C LEU A 3 -36.44 -14.05 -82.50
N ARG A 4 -35.62 -13.04 -82.44
CA ARG A 4 -35.89 -11.62 -82.33
C ARG A 4 -37.03 -11.15 -81.41
N HIS A 5 -36.71 -10.34 -80.48
CA HIS A 5 -37.15 -8.97 -80.18
C HIS A 5 -37.13 -8.74 -78.65
N ARG A 6 -36.91 -7.65 -78.05
CA ARG A 6 -36.68 -6.26 -78.37
C ARG A 6 -36.23 -5.52 -77.08
N MET A 7 -35.44 -4.51 -77.30
CA MET A 7 -35.04 -3.50 -76.27
C MET A 7 -36.21 -2.93 -75.47
N SER A 8 -35.99 -2.69 -74.23
CA SER A 8 -36.55 -1.50 -73.59
C SER A 8 -35.63 -1.03 -72.48
N SER A 9 -35.08 0.12 -72.69
CA SER A 9 -34.28 0.91 -71.75
C SER A 9 -35.22 1.61 -70.74
N SER A 10 -34.98 1.45 -69.45
CA SER A 10 -35.43 2.46 -68.51
C SER A 10 -34.29 2.75 -67.52
N ARG A 11 -33.81 3.96 -67.64
CA ARG A 11 -32.88 4.57 -66.72
C ARG A 11 -33.63 4.90 -65.42
N LEU A 12 -33.19 4.32 -64.33
CA LEU A 12 -33.59 4.88 -63.01
C LEU A 12 -32.31 5.22 -62.25
N ARG A 13 -32.17 6.50 -62.00
CA ARG A 13 -31.24 7.08 -61.07
C ARG A 13 -31.62 6.61 -59.66
N SER A 14 -30.69 6.04 -58.92
CA SER A 14 -30.89 5.92 -57.49
C SER A 14 -29.57 6.13 -56.78
N GLY A 15 -29.65 7.10 -55.93
CA GLY A 15 -28.56 7.67 -55.19
C GLY A 15 -27.86 6.64 -54.27
N LEU A 16 -26.58 6.83 -54.26
CA LEU A 16 -25.64 6.15 -53.37
C LEU A 16 -25.74 6.82 -52.01
N PHE A 17 -26.52 6.23 -51.10
CA PHE A 17 -26.47 6.62 -49.68
C PHE A 17 -25.25 5.88 -49.07
N PHE A 18 -24.15 6.63 -48.92
CA PHE A 18 -23.04 6.25 -48.07
C PHE A 18 -23.46 6.45 -46.60
N THR A 19 -23.89 5.36 -45.97
CA THR A 19 -24.06 5.34 -44.51
C THR A 19 -22.70 5.22 -43.88
N LEU A 20 -22.17 6.34 -43.40
CA LEU A 20 -20.93 6.41 -42.64
C LEU A 20 -21.20 5.80 -41.25
N CYS A 21 -20.92 4.51 -41.04
CA CYS A 21 -20.87 3.90 -39.72
C CYS A 21 -19.62 4.41 -38.99
N THR A 22 -19.78 5.47 -38.19
CA THR A 22 -18.75 5.85 -37.21
C THR A 22 -18.75 4.82 -36.09
N ALA A 23 -17.83 3.86 -36.18
CA ALA A 23 -17.52 2.97 -35.07
C ALA A 23 -16.86 3.81 -33.95
N GLY A 24 -17.63 4.13 -32.93
CA GLY A 24 -17.12 4.76 -31.71
C GLY A 24 -16.20 3.77 -30.99
N VAL A 25 -14.90 3.96 -31.06
CA VAL A 25 -13.91 3.25 -30.25
C VAL A 25 -14.05 3.77 -28.82
N THR A 26 -14.79 3.07 -27.96
CA THR A 26 -14.75 3.32 -26.50
C THR A 26 -13.41 2.82 -26.00
N GLN A 27 -12.46 3.73 -25.83
CA GLN A 27 -11.24 3.44 -25.07
C GLN A 27 -11.64 3.27 -23.60
N THR A 28 -11.74 2.04 -23.15
CA THR A 28 -11.71 1.71 -21.72
C THR A 28 -10.30 2.00 -21.24
N GLY A 29 -10.07 3.23 -20.75
CA GLY A 29 -8.84 3.58 -20.06
C GLY A 29 -8.75 2.70 -18.81
N SER A 30 -7.88 1.69 -18.81
CA SER A 30 -7.43 1.09 -17.58
C SER A 30 -6.76 2.19 -16.79
N ALA A 31 -7.28 2.55 -15.62
CA ALA A 31 -6.58 3.39 -14.68
C ALA A 31 -5.30 2.62 -14.32
N ALA A 32 -4.16 3.02 -14.91
CA ALA A 32 -2.87 2.61 -14.41
C ALA A 32 -2.76 3.24 -13.02
N PHE A 33 -2.84 2.44 -11.97
CA PHE A 33 -2.42 2.89 -10.66
C PHE A 33 -0.95 3.27 -10.80
N ALA A 34 -0.63 4.54 -10.55
CA ALA A 34 0.76 4.96 -10.46
C ALA A 34 1.44 4.06 -9.42
N ALA A 35 2.64 3.57 -9.76
CA ALA A 35 3.45 2.81 -8.81
C ALA A 35 3.60 3.64 -7.53
N CYS A 36 3.30 3.02 -6.39
CA CYS A 36 3.41 3.65 -5.08
C CYS A 36 4.70 3.17 -4.43
N PRO A 37 5.78 3.96 -4.39
CA PRO A 37 6.98 3.57 -3.69
C PRO A 37 6.69 3.45 -2.19
N LEU A 38 7.30 2.45 -1.54
CA LEU A 38 6.96 2.07 -0.17
C LEU A 38 7.12 3.24 0.83
N GLU A 39 8.11 4.08 0.64
CA GLU A 39 8.37 5.27 1.49
C GLU A 39 7.28 6.35 1.43
N LEU A 40 6.33 6.23 0.50
CA LEU A 40 5.15 7.11 0.39
C LEU A 40 3.84 6.37 0.66
N ALA A 41 3.91 5.08 0.97
CA ALA A 41 2.72 4.26 1.12
C ALA A 41 1.98 4.53 2.43
N VAL A 42 0.65 4.46 2.36
CA VAL A 42 -0.27 4.53 3.49
C VAL A 42 -1.03 3.22 3.59
N TYR A 43 -1.03 2.64 4.78
CA TYR A 43 -1.75 1.41 5.08
C TYR A 43 -2.73 1.61 6.23
N GLY A 44 -3.78 0.82 6.24
CA GLY A 44 -4.73 0.80 7.36
C GLY A 44 -5.20 -0.61 7.66
N ASP A 45 -5.52 -0.89 8.91
CA ASP A 45 -6.17 -2.13 9.31
C ASP A 45 -7.65 -2.18 8.90
N ALA A 46 -8.27 -3.35 8.98
CA ALA A 46 -9.67 -3.56 8.56
C ALA A 46 -10.67 -2.80 9.42
N GLU A 47 -10.36 -2.55 10.70
CA GLU A 47 -11.24 -1.91 11.67
C GLU A 47 -10.98 -0.41 11.82
N SER A 48 -10.04 0.14 11.04
CA SER A 48 -9.61 1.54 11.12
C SER A 48 -9.18 1.96 12.55
N ALA A 49 -8.53 1.03 13.25
CA ALA A 49 -7.95 1.27 14.57
C ALA A 49 -6.57 1.88 14.48
N ALA A 50 -5.85 1.64 13.36
CA ALA A 50 -4.54 2.19 13.09
C ALA A 50 -4.32 2.50 11.61
N GLU A 51 -3.47 3.49 11.34
CA GLU A 51 -2.94 3.83 10.04
C GLU A 51 -1.41 3.86 10.08
N ILE A 52 -0.76 3.38 9.05
CA ILE A 52 0.69 3.37 8.93
C ILE A 52 1.09 4.26 7.76
N ASP A 53 1.85 5.31 8.06
CA ASP A 53 2.41 6.25 7.10
C ASP A 53 3.90 6.03 6.96
N PHE A 54 4.34 5.44 5.85
CA PHE A 54 5.76 5.30 5.56
C PHE A 54 6.41 6.65 5.27
N ARG A 55 7.70 6.76 5.54
CA ARG A 55 8.51 7.96 5.37
C ARG A 55 9.87 7.60 4.78
N PRO A 56 10.50 8.51 4.00
CA PRO A 56 11.88 8.31 3.54
C PRO A 56 12.85 8.15 4.71
N THR A 57 13.80 7.22 4.58
CA THR A 57 14.82 6.92 5.61
C THR A 57 15.95 7.96 5.67
N GLY A 58 16.02 8.84 4.67
CA GLY A 58 17.13 9.79 4.55
C GLY A 58 18.46 9.15 4.08
N GLY A 59 18.41 7.94 3.49
CA GLY A 59 19.58 7.28 2.91
C GLY A 59 20.45 6.51 3.91
N SER A 60 19.89 6.06 5.02
CA SER A 60 20.60 5.20 5.99
C SER A 60 20.98 3.86 5.36
N ALA A 61 22.20 3.39 5.62
CA ALA A 61 22.66 2.08 5.12
C ALA A 61 22.11 0.89 5.91
N VAL A 62 21.71 1.09 7.17
CA VAL A 62 21.22 0.04 8.07
C VAL A 62 19.70 0.08 8.26
N VAL A 63 19.10 1.26 8.18
CA VAL A 63 17.64 1.44 8.25
C VAL A 63 17.06 1.23 6.86
N THR A 64 16.17 0.26 6.74
CA THR A 64 15.52 -0.07 5.47
C THR A 64 14.21 0.69 5.26
N ASN A 65 13.50 0.99 6.36
CA ASN A 65 12.23 1.72 6.33
C ASN A 65 12.02 2.51 7.61
N THR A 66 11.34 3.65 7.49
CA THR A 66 10.78 4.39 8.62
C THR A 66 9.30 4.65 8.37
N PHE A 67 8.50 4.71 9.43
CA PHE A 67 7.07 4.97 9.33
C PHE A 67 6.52 5.53 10.66
N LYS A 68 5.34 6.12 10.60
CA LYS A 68 4.53 6.43 11.77
C LYS A 68 3.34 5.50 11.80
N MET A 69 3.00 4.98 12.98
CA MET A 69 1.72 4.31 13.20
C MET A 69 0.83 5.24 14.00
N VAL A 70 -0.27 5.66 13.41
CA VAL A 70 -1.25 6.57 14.01
C VAL A 70 -2.41 5.73 14.52
N LEU A 71 -2.65 5.78 15.81
CA LEU A 71 -3.73 5.09 16.52
C LEU A 71 -4.86 6.07 16.89
N ASP A 72 -5.96 5.57 17.44
CA ASP A 72 -7.02 6.42 17.98
C ASP A 72 -6.47 7.37 19.05
N ASN A 73 -7.27 8.40 19.39
CA ASN A 73 -6.87 9.48 20.30
C ASN A 73 -5.58 10.21 19.90
N SER A 74 -5.20 10.17 18.61
CA SER A 74 -4.00 10.79 18.05
C SER A 74 -2.70 10.29 18.69
N VAL A 75 -2.67 9.07 19.18
CA VAL A 75 -1.44 8.42 19.63
C VAL A 75 -0.61 8.06 18.41
N VAL A 76 0.64 8.47 18.41
CA VAL A 76 1.58 8.21 17.32
C VAL A 76 2.76 7.41 17.85
N LEU A 77 3.05 6.30 17.18
CA LEU A 77 4.23 5.48 17.41
C LEU A 77 5.24 5.71 16.29
N ASP A 78 6.51 5.76 16.66
CA ASP A 78 7.63 5.82 15.72
C ASP A 78 8.04 4.42 15.31
N GLY A 79 7.98 4.14 14.01
CA GLY A 79 8.34 2.84 13.44
C GLY A 79 9.67 2.89 12.68
N ILE A 80 10.50 1.88 12.89
CA ILE A 80 11.76 1.68 12.19
C ILE A 80 11.92 0.21 11.83
N VAL A 81 12.44 -0.08 10.63
CA VAL A 81 12.88 -1.42 10.23
C VAL A 81 14.35 -1.33 9.87
N MET A 82 15.17 -2.21 10.43
CA MET A 82 16.61 -2.12 10.25
C MET A 82 17.28 -3.49 10.28
N TRP A 83 18.45 -3.58 9.68
CA TRP A 83 19.36 -4.70 9.87
C TRP A 83 20.05 -4.59 11.22
N THR A 84 20.04 -5.69 11.98
CA THR A 84 20.73 -5.80 13.24
C THR A 84 21.81 -6.87 13.12
N GLU A 85 22.98 -6.64 13.73
CA GLU A 85 24.07 -7.59 13.71
C GLU A 85 23.65 -8.95 14.28
N GLY A 86 24.02 -10.04 13.60
CA GLY A 86 23.68 -11.40 14.00
C GLY A 86 22.26 -11.84 13.68
N VAL A 87 21.41 -10.99 13.08
CA VAL A 87 20.04 -11.32 12.67
C VAL A 87 19.98 -11.51 11.16
N ALA A 88 19.40 -12.63 10.72
CA ALA A 88 19.36 -13.01 9.30
C ALA A 88 18.32 -12.23 8.46
N ARG A 89 17.56 -11.31 9.05
CA ARG A 89 16.50 -10.54 8.40
C ARG A 89 16.31 -9.19 9.08
N PRO A 90 15.75 -8.16 8.37
CA PRO A 90 15.41 -6.90 8.98
C PRO A 90 14.43 -7.08 10.14
N HIS A 91 14.61 -6.30 11.19
CA HIS A 91 13.79 -6.30 12.38
C HIS A 91 13.09 -4.97 12.54
N GLY A 92 11.80 -4.99 12.82
CA GLY A 92 10.97 -3.82 13.05
C GLY A 92 10.83 -3.53 14.54
N SER A 93 10.80 -2.25 14.89
CA SER A 93 10.49 -1.78 16.24
C SER A 93 9.49 -0.64 16.16
N LEU A 94 8.50 -0.64 17.08
CA LEU A 94 7.60 0.48 17.32
C LEU A 94 7.92 1.08 18.68
N MET A 95 8.02 2.41 18.72
CA MET A 95 8.45 3.17 19.87
C MET A 95 7.41 4.23 20.25
N TYR A 96 7.21 4.44 21.55
CA TYR A 96 6.30 5.43 22.07
C TYR A 96 6.99 6.40 23.04
N LYS A 97 7.03 7.67 22.65
CA LYS A 97 7.60 8.76 23.48
C LYS A 97 9.02 8.48 23.99
N CYS A 98 9.87 7.92 23.15
CA CYS A 98 11.28 7.75 23.50
C CYS A 98 11.96 9.09 23.79
N PRO A 99 12.93 9.12 24.72
CA PRO A 99 13.75 10.31 24.95
C PRO A 99 14.45 10.74 23.66
N THR A 100 14.75 12.03 23.55
CA THR A 100 15.52 12.60 22.44
C THR A 100 16.99 12.70 22.81
N GLY A 101 17.88 12.55 21.82
CA GLY A 101 19.32 12.67 22.00
C GLY A 101 20.02 11.33 22.08
N ASP A 102 21.08 11.26 22.88
CA ASP A 102 21.88 10.03 23.07
C ASP A 102 21.16 9.10 24.07
N VAL A 103 20.41 8.14 23.53
CA VAL A 103 19.55 7.24 24.30
C VAL A 103 20.30 5.96 24.60
N THR A 104 20.28 5.51 25.84
CA THR A 104 20.83 4.21 26.24
C THR A 104 19.96 3.04 25.78
N GLY A 105 20.53 1.83 25.72
CA GLY A 105 19.74 0.64 25.37
C GLY A 105 18.57 0.38 26.31
N ASP A 106 18.72 0.63 27.60
CA ASP A 106 17.67 0.46 28.60
C ASP A 106 16.52 1.48 28.42
N GLU A 107 16.85 2.73 28.10
CA GLU A 107 15.84 3.76 27.79
C GLU A 107 15.09 3.45 26.50
N LEU A 108 15.79 2.96 25.49
CA LEU A 108 15.18 2.51 24.24
C LEU A 108 14.26 1.32 24.48
N ALA A 109 14.70 0.32 25.24
CA ALA A 109 13.86 -0.83 25.58
C ALA A 109 12.61 -0.42 26.37
N ALA A 110 12.72 0.57 27.28
CA ALA A 110 11.59 1.04 28.07
C ALA A 110 10.50 1.77 27.27
N CYS A 111 10.86 2.34 26.12
CA CYS A 111 9.92 3.04 25.22
C CYS A 111 9.54 2.21 23.98
N THR A 112 10.13 1.04 23.77
CA THR A 112 9.74 0.11 22.69
C THR A 112 8.49 -0.65 23.09
N VAL A 113 7.45 -0.58 22.26
CA VAL A 113 6.12 -1.16 22.52
C VAL A 113 5.81 -2.39 21.69
N TRP A 114 6.57 -2.62 20.64
CA TRP A 114 6.53 -3.83 19.81
C TRP A 114 7.84 -4.04 19.08
N GLU A 115 8.25 -5.28 18.93
CA GLU A 115 9.38 -5.68 18.11
C GLU A 115 9.05 -6.97 17.37
N GLY A 116 9.48 -7.04 16.10
CA GLY A 116 9.24 -8.22 15.29
C GLY A 116 9.67 -8.07 13.85
N VAL A 117 9.51 -9.14 13.09
CA VAL A 117 9.73 -9.09 11.64
C VAL A 117 8.46 -8.63 10.96
N VAL A 118 8.55 -7.58 10.15
CA VAL A 118 7.46 -7.15 9.30
C VAL A 118 7.47 -7.97 8.02
N TYR A 119 6.35 -8.65 7.74
CA TYR A 119 6.16 -9.38 6.49
C TYR A 119 5.25 -8.61 5.55
N SER A 120 5.36 -8.93 4.26
CA SER A 120 4.47 -8.47 3.22
C SER A 120 3.80 -9.63 2.51
N ALA A 121 2.62 -9.38 1.95
CA ALA A 121 1.94 -10.33 1.07
C ALA A 121 1.56 -9.64 -0.24
N ASP A 122 1.74 -10.35 -1.37
CA ASP A 122 1.29 -9.92 -2.68
C ASP A 122 -0.21 -10.27 -2.91
N GLU A 123 -0.74 -9.92 -4.08
CA GLU A 123 -2.13 -10.20 -4.47
C GLU A 123 -2.44 -11.71 -4.58
N LYS A 124 -1.41 -12.55 -4.69
CA LYS A 124 -1.53 -14.01 -4.78
C LYS A 124 -1.38 -14.68 -3.43
N GLY A 125 -1.10 -13.92 -2.37
CA GLY A 125 -0.87 -14.43 -1.02
C GLY A 125 0.55 -14.97 -0.79
N ASN A 126 1.50 -14.69 -1.69
CA ASN A 126 2.90 -15.05 -1.42
C ASN A 126 3.47 -14.12 -0.34
N ILE A 127 4.07 -14.72 0.68
CA ILE A 127 4.65 -14.00 1.81
C ILE A 127 6.14 -13.74 1.55
N ALA A 128 6.58 -12.51 1.82
CA ALA A 128 7.96 -12.07 1.74
C ALA A 128 8.32 -11.19 2.95
N LEU A 129 9.57 -10.81 3.08
CA LEU A 129 9.98 -9.74 3.99
C LEU A 129 9.51 -8.39 3.46
N LEU A 130 9.37 -7.41 4.36
CA LEU A 130 9.11 -6.03 3.94
C LEU A 130 10.22 -5.59 2.97
N PRO A 131 9.89 -5.09 1.77
CA PRO A 131 10.90 -4.57 0.85
C PRO A 131 11.53 -3.28 1.40
N ALA A 132 12.72 -2.94 0.93
CA ALA A 132 13.37 -1.69 1.27
C ALA A 132 12.70 -0.49 0.57
N GLU A 133 13.03 0.72 1.01
CA GLU A 133 12.69 1.99 0.36
C GLU A 133 13.02 1.95 -1.15
N GLY A 134 12.21 2.58 -1.98
CA GLY A 134 12.35 2.64 -3.43
C GLY A 134 11.73 1.46 -4.19
N VAL A 135 11.17 0.46 -3.51
CA VAL A 135 10.43 -0.65 -4.11
C VAL A 135 8.93 -0.36 -4.02
N ASP A 136 8.15 -0.86 -4.99
CA ASP A 136 6.70 -0.72 -4.99
C ASP A 136 6.08 -1.30 -3.70
N ALA A 137 5.14 -0.56 -3.14
CA ALA A 137 4.44 -0.92 -1.92
C ALA A 137 3.65 -2.23 -2.09
N PRO A 138 3.87 -3.25 -1.25
CA PRO A 138 3.10 -4.49 -1.29
C PRO A 138 1.64 -4.24 -0.89
N LYS A 139 0.73 -5.12 -1.32
CA LYS A 139 -0.70 -4.99 -1.01
C LYS A 139 -1.02 -5.08 0.47
N THR A 140 -0.28 -5.92 1.18
CA THR A 140 -0.58 -6.24 2.58
C THR A 140 0.72 -6.27 3.38
N LEU A 141 0.65 -5.74 4.59
CA LEU A 141 1.68 -5.87 5.62
C LEU A 141 1.15 -6.71 6.77
N ILE A 142 2.06 -7.44 7.42
CA ILE A 142 1.75 -8.29 8.58
C ILE A 142 2.76 -7.97 9.68
N PHE A 143 2.24 -7.58 10.84
CA PHE A 143 2.99 -7.29 12.07
C PHE A 143 2.59 -8.34 13.12
N PRO A 144 3.30 -9.47 13.21
CA PRO A 144 2.91 -10.55 14.12
C PRO A 144 2.85 -10.10 15.58
N ASP A 145 1.79 -10.50 16.29
CA ASP A 145 1.55 -10.18 17.70
C ASP A 145 1.47 -8.69 18.02
N LEU A 146 1.15 -7.84 17.03
CA LEU A 146 1.07 -6.39 17.22
C LEU A 146 0.01 -6.02 18.25
N GLY A 147 -1.22 -6.47 18.04
CA GLY A 147 -2.35 -6.14 18.91
C GLY A 147 -2.10 -6.47 20.37
N PRO A 148 -1.76 -7.72 20.71
CA PRO A 148 -1.41 -8.11 22.08
C PRO A 148 -0.25 -7.32 22.68
N SER A 149 0.81 -7.04 21.92
CA SER A 149 1.96 -6.26 22.40
C SER A 149 1.58 -4.83 22.71
N LEU A 150 0.83 -4.18 21.82
CA LEU A 150 0.36 -2.82 22.02
C LEU A 150 -0.60 -2.72 23.22
N GLN A 151 -1.46 -3.71 23.42
CA GLN A 151 -2.39 -3.74 24.56
C GLN A 151 -1.67 -3.81 25.92
N MET A 152 -0.48 -4.44 25.95
CA MET A 152 0.35 -4.52 27.16
C MET A 152 1.28 -3.33 27.34
N SER A 153 1.33 -2.41 26.40
CA SER A 153 2.26 -1.27 26.39
C SER A 153 1.75 -0.08 27.23
N SER A 154 2.65 0.83 27.55
CA SER A 154 2.34 2.11 28.19
C SER A 154 1.54 3.08 27.31
N ALA A 155 1.40 2.80 26.02
CA ALA A 155 0.62 3.60 25.08
C ALA A 155 -0.87 3.28 25.11
N TYR A 156 -1.28 2.16 25.73
CA TYR A 156 -2.67 1.71 25.82
C TYR A 156 -3.36 2.24 27.10
N GLY A 157 -4.66 2.52 27.02
CA GLY A 157 -5.53 2.83 28.16
C GLY A 157 -5.96 4.28 28.28
N THR A 158 -6.28 4.75 29.49
CA THR A 158 -7.01 6.00 29.75
C THR A 158 -6.40 7.26 29.12
N ASN A 159 -5.08 7.33 29.02
CA ASN A 159 -4.35 8.47 28.43
C ASN A 159 -3.67 8.12 27.09
N GLY A 160 -4.04 7.00 26.52
CA GLY A 160 -3.47 6.48 25.29
C GLY A 160 -4.54 6.09 24.27
N PHE A 161 -4.20 5.18 23.39
CA PHE A 161 -5.17 4.60 22.46
C PHE A 161 -6.07 3.56 23.19
N SER A 162 -7.23 3.31 22.64
CA SER A 162 -8.24 2.40 23.23
C SER A 162 -8.66 1.28 22.29
N LYS A 163 -8.51 1.45 20.98
CA LYS A 163 -8.80 0.45 19.96
C LYS A 163 -7.50 -0.26 19.56
N VAL A 164 -7.44 -1.55 19.85
CA VAL A 164 -6.27 -2.38 19.50
C VAL A 164 -6.34 -2.74 18.02
N PRO A 165 -5.34 -2.41 17.20
CA PRO A 165 -5.32 -2.79 15.79
C PRO A 165 -5.09 -4.28 15.62
N TRP A 166 -5.51 -4.80 14.47
CA TRP A 166 -5.18 -6.16 14.04
C TRP A 166 -3.76 -6.21 13.46
N ASP A 167 -3.21 -7.41 13.33
CA ASP A 167 -1.84 -7.63 12.83
C ASP A 167 -1.66 -7.36 11.33
N VAL A 168 -2.77 -7.18 10.58
CA VAL A 168 -2.79 -7.12 9.12
C VAL A 168 -3.25 -5.76 8.63
N PHE A 169 -2.45 -5.15 7.76
CA PHE A 169 -2.69 -3.84 7.17
C PHE A 169 -2.76 -3.93 5.65
N SER A 170 -3.73 -3.26 5.06
CA SER A 170 -3.92 -3.18 3.61
C SER A 170 -3.51 -1.83 3.07
N LEU A 171 -2.87 -1.81 1.90
CA LEU A 171 -2.50 -0.57 1.19
C LEU A 171 -3.76 0.25 0.90
N LYS A 172 -3.77 1.50 1.36
CA LYS A 172 -4.86 2.48 1.14
C LYS A 172 -4.53 3.41 -0.01
N GLY A 173 -3.29 3.80 -0.15
CA GLY A 173 -2.83 4.72 -1.18
C GLY A 173 -1.40 5.18 -0.98
N CYS A 174 -1.05 6.24 -1.69
CA CYS A 174 0.22 6.93 -1.61
C CYS A 174 0.02 8.36 -1.10
N GLN A 175 0.98 8.85 -0.35
CA GLN A 175 1.07 10.27 -0.02
C GLN A 175 1.41 11.07 -1.30
N GLU A 176 0.79 12.24 -1.47
CA GLU A 176 1.07 13.19 -2.55
C GLU A 176 2.26 14.09 -2.22
#